data_e766fbfe8769547061a05655ca941ad2
#
_entry.id   e766fbfe8769547061a05655ca941ad2
#
_cell.length_a   1.000
_cell.length_b   1.000
_cell.length_c   1.000
_cell.angle_alpha   90.00
_cell.angle_beta   90.00
_cell.angle_gamma   90.00
#
_symmetry.space_group_name_H-M   'P 1'
#
loop_
_entity.id
_entity.type
_entity.pdbx_description
1 polymer ?
#
loop_
_entity_poly.entity_id
_entity_poly.type
_entity_poly.pdbx_seq_one_letter_code
_entity_poly.pdbx_strand_id
1 'polypeptide(L)'
;MKKSLLSKQIIQNFFEGKTTRMQNILIQEWLESPAHRELYFQWLDEWETENPQYTPDVERGYQRSLHTVQGNAEGPGAGTYPLQEGAGTWRGRIFVVKWAAAASVALIMGAWLLSDFWLYKQYETGYGEIRTVVLPDSSRVTLNANSTLSIPRFGFGGGTREVKLKGEAEFAVKHTTDHSKFIVRTPDKLEVRVLGTEFIVYSRERGSKVVLSQGSVQLRSLNELNPKPMLMKPGDVATMSTQGTLTLKHSASLSAHQAWKQRLFMFENTPVSEIAYQISEHFGVNVVVTDSTLARRTIGGTFNASDPANVLKVLSDVLNARVTHSPPGEDGAETFVIDSNHL
;
A
#
# COMPACT_ATOMS: atom_id res chain seq x y z
N MET A 1 12.67 -36.81 13.03
CA MET A 1 11.25 -36.61 12.64
C MET A 1 11.07 -37.22 11.26
N LYS A 2 10.16 -38.20 11.13
CA LYS A 2 9.96 -39.00 9.93
C LYS A 2 9.41 -38.09 8.80
N LYS A 3 10.17 -37.91 7.72
CA LYS A 3 9.67 -37.42 6.44
C LYS A 3 8.64 -38.43 5.94
N SER A 4 7.34 -38.14 6.07
CA SER A 4 6.30 -38.91 5.39
C SER A 4 6.40 -38.60 3.91
N LEU A 5 6.98 -39.55 3.13
CA LEU A 5 6.88 -39.52 1.68
C LEU A 5 5.40 -39.64 1.33
N LEU A 6 4.78 -38.57 0.84
CA LEU A 6 3.46 -38.64 0.22
C LEU A 6 3.56 -39.63 -0.97
N SER A 7 2.71 -40.67 -0.96
CA SER A 7 2.73 -41.64 -2.04
C SER A 7 2.05 -41.07 -3.29
N LYS A 8 2.49 -41.52 -4.49
CA LYS A 8 1.88 -41.20 -5.78
C LYS A 8 0.36 -41.38 -5.76
N GLN A 9 -0.13 -42.42 -5.05
CA GLN A 9 -1.55 -42.73 -4.92
C GLN A 9 -2.36 -41.61 -4.23
N ILE A 10 -1.79 -40.91 -3.24
CA ILE A 10 -2.46 -39.79 -2.56
C ILE A 10 -2.57 -38.58 -3.49
N ILE A 11 -1.57 -38.35 -4.33
CA ILE A 11 -1.59 -37.27 -5.32
C ILE A 11 -2.57 -37.59 -6.45
N GLN A 12 -2.65 -38.84 -6.90
CA GLN A 12 -3.66 -39.28 -7.89
C GLN A 12 -5.08 -39.10 -7.34
N ASN A 13 -5.33 -39.48 -6.09
CA ASN A 13 -6.63 -39.25 -5.42
C ASN A 13 -6.95 -37.73 -5.30
N PHE A 14 -5.94 -36.88 -5.23
CA PHE A 14 -6.10 -35.44 -5.25
C PHE A 14 -6.57 -34.95 -6.63
N PHE A 15 -6.01 -35.45 -7.71
CA PHE A 15 -6.46 -35.13 -9.08
C PHE A 15 -7.90 -35.59 -9.35
N GLU A 16 -8.31 -36.67 -8.72
CA GLU A 16 -9.69 -37.20 -8.80
C GLU A 16 -10.67 -36.50 -7.85
N GLY A 17 -10.22 -35.54 -7.02
CA GLY A 17 -11.05 -34.84 -6.05
C GLY A 17 -11.47 -35.70 -4.84
N LYS A 18 -10.79 -36.84 -4.59
CA LYS A 18 -11.12 -37.83 -3.54
C LYS A 18 -10.32 -37.67 -2.26
N THR A 19 -9.65 -36.54 -2.05
CA THR A 19 -8.82 -36.28 -0.88
C THR A 19 -9.57 -35.63 0.28
N THR A 20 -9.16 -35.95 1.51
CA THR A 20 -9.67 -35.31 2.73
C THR A 20 -9.00 -33.95 2.95
N ARG A 21 -9.62 -33.07 3.76
CA ARG A 21 -9.09 -31.75 4.11
C ARG A 21 -7.68 -31.83 4.73
N MET A 22 -7.40 -32.88 5.52
CA MET A 22 -6.09 -33.10 6.13
C MET A 22 -5.03 -33.48 5.07
N GLN A 23 -5.40 -34.32 4.09
CA GLN A 23 -4.52 -34.69 2.99
C GLN A 23 -4.18 -33.49 2.11
N ASN A 24 -5.13 -32.58 1.87
CA ASN A 24 -4.89 -31.36 1.10
C ASN A 24 -3.86 -30.46 1.79
N ILE A 25 -3.90 -30.33 3.11
CA ILE A 25 -2.91 -29.55 3.88
C ILE A 25 -1.50 -30.20 3.75
N LEU A 26 -1.41 -31.52 3.87
CA LEU A 26 -0.14 -32.23 3.72
C LEU A 26 0.44 -32.13 2.30
N ILE A 27 -0.42 -32.11 1.28
CA ILE A 27 -0.01 -31.91 -0.12
C ILE A 27 0.52 -30.49 -0.33
N GLN A 28 -0.12 -29.47 0.24
CA GLN A 28 0.37 -28.09 0.16
C GLN A 28 1.72 -27.91 0.82
N GLU A 29 1.93 -28.48 2.01
CA GLU A 29 3.22 -28.45 2.70
C GLU A 29 4.30 -29.21 1.90
N TRP A 30 3.94 -30.34 1.30
CA TRP A 30 4.85 -31.13 0.47
C TRP A 30 5.29 -30.39 -0.80
N LEU A 31 4.39 -29.60 -1.40
CA LEU A 31 4.64 -28.78 -2.59
C LEU A 31 5.52 -27.54 -2.34
N GLU A 32 5.87 -27.22 -1.10
CA GLU A 32 6.82 -26.13 -0.80
C GLU A 32 8.24 -26.45 -1.34
N SER A 33 8.60 -27.73 -1.47
CA SER A 33 9.87 -28.16 -2.03
C SER A 33 9.88 -28.09 -3.56
N PRO A 34 10.89 -27.45 -4.20
CA PRO A 34 11.00 -27.40 -5.67
C PRO A 34 11.04 -28.79 -6.33
N ALA A 35 11.74 -29.74 -5.72
CA ALA A 35 11.84 -31.11 -6.24
C ALA A 35 10.50 -31.85 -6.22
N HIS A 36 9.64 -31.57 -5.23
CA HIS A 36 8.34 -32.19 -5.15
C HIS A 36 7.33 -31.56 -6.15
N ARG A 37 7.53 -30.30 -6.50
CA ARG A 37 6.72 -29.64 -7.54
C ARG A 37 6.96 -30.27 -8.92
N GLU A 38 8.21 -30.59 -9.24
CA GLU A 38 8.52 -31.30 -10.49
C GLU A 38 7.87 -32.69 -10.54
N LEU A 39 7.94 -33.45 -9.45
CA LEU A 39 7.27 -34.75 -9.34
C LEU A 39 5.75 -34.64 -9.45
N TYR A 40 5.17 -33.58 -8.87
CA TYR A 40 3.72 -33.32 -8.96
C TYR A 40 3.28 -33.10 -10.42
N PHE A 41 4.00 -32.26 -11.17
CA PHE A 41 3.68 -32.00 -12.57
C PHE A 41 3.91 -33.23 -13.45
N GLN A 42 4.93 -34.02 -13.19
CA GLN A 42 5.14 -35.28 -13.88
C GLN A 42 3.98 -36.27 -13.66
N TRP A 43 3.51 -36.40 -12.41
CA TRP A 43 2.36 -37.28 -12.11
C TRP A 43 1.04 -36.74 -12.61
N LEU A 44 0.88 -35.43 -12.75
CA LEU A 44 -0.27 -34.79 -13.34
C LEU A 44 -0.33 -35.09 -14.86
N ASP A 45 0.78 -34.95 -15.56
CA ASP A 45 0.89 -35.25 -17.00
C ASP A 45 0.57 -36.72 -17.32
N GLU A 46 1.11 -37.66 -16.49
CA GLU A 46 0.77 -39.08 -16.58
C GLU A 46 -0.73 -39.32 -16.36
N TRP A 47 -1.32 -38.67 -15.34
CA TRP A 47 -2.74 -38.84 -15.00
C TRP A 47 -3.66 -38.25 -16.08
N GLU A 48 -3.34 -37.07 -16.64
CA GLU A 48 -4.10 -36.46 -17.74
C GLU A 48 -4.03 -37.31 -19.01
N THR A 49 -2.91 -37.99 -19.28
CA THR A 49 -2.75 -38.92 -20.41
C THR A 49 -3.63 -40.16 -20.26
N GLU A 50 -3.72 -40.69 -19.03
CA GLU A 50 -4.56 -41.86 -18.71
C GLU A 50 -6.05 -41.50 -18.57
N ASN A 51 -6.38 -40.25 -18.23
CA ASN A 51 -7.75 -39.76 -18.00
C ASN A 51 -8.06 -38.55 -18.89
N PRO A 52 -8.14 -38.69 -20.21
CA PRO A 52 -8.40 -37.56 -21.09
C PRO A 52 -9.78 -36.97 -20.80
N GLN A 53 -9.81 -35.70 -20.42
CA GLN A 53 -11.02 -34.95 -20.03
C GLN A 53 -11.96 -34.68 -21.22
N TYR A 54 -11.46 -34.82 -22.45
CA TYR A 54 -12.20 -34.66 -23.68
C TYR A 54 -11.77 -35.70 -24.69
N THR A 55 -12.64 -36.68 -25.00
CA THR A 55 -12.50 -37.59 -26.13
C THR A 55 -13.35 -37.04 -27.28
N PRO A 56 -12.75 -36.44 -28.31
CA PRO A 56 -13.53 -35.99 -29.49
C PRO A 56 -14.17 -37.20 -30.18
N ASP A 57 -15.47 -37.15 -30.40
CA ASP A 57 -16.20 -38.15 -31.20
C ASP A 57 -15.86 -37.90 -32.68
N VAL A 58 -14.71 -38.47 -33.08
CA VAL A 58 -14.17 -38.32 -34.44
C VAL A 58 -15.09 -38.93 -35.47
N GLU A 59 -15.77 -40.05 -35.14
CA GLU A 59 -16.69 -40.74 -36.04
C GLU A 59 -17.92 -39.88 -36.32
N ARG A 60 -18.50 -39.25 -35.31
CA ARG A 60 -19.63 -38.33 -35.48
C ARG A 60 -19.24 -37.06 -36.26
N GLY A 61 -18.00 -36.57 -36.07
CA GLY A 61 -17.43 -35.47 -36.84
C GLY A 61 -17.25 -35.85 -38.32
N TYR A 62 -16.72 -37.03 -38.57
CA TYR A 62 -16.49 -37.57 -39.91
C TYR A 62 -17.82 -37.83 -40.66
N GLN A 63 -18.81 -38.45 -40.01
CA GLN A 63 -20.14 -38.69 -40.60
C GLN A 63 -20.86 -37.38 -40.95
N ARG A 64 -20.74 -36.33 -40.14
CA ARG A 64 -21.28 -35.01 -40.48
C ARG A 64 -20.62 -34.41 -41.72
N SER A 65 -19.32 -34.54 -41.89
CA SER A 65 -18.61 -34.03 -43.07
C SER A 65 -18.94 -34.86 -44.32
N LEU A 66 -19.10 -36.19 -44.22
CA LEU A 66 -19.54 -37.03 -45.32
C LEU A 66 -20.94 -36.68 -45.78
N HIS A 67 -21.89 -36.47 -44.87
CA HIS A 67 -23.24 -36.02 -45.21
C HIS A 67 -23.25 -34.67 -45.94
N THR A 68 -22.35 -33.76 -45.57
CA THR A 68 -22.23 -32.45 -46.23
C THR A 68 -21.63 -32.57 -47.64
N VAL A 69 -20.71 -33.52 -47.86
CA VAL A 69 -20.05 -33.74 -49.17
C VAL A 69 -20.92 -34.58 -50.09
N GLN A 70 -21.63 -35.59 -49.58
CA GLN A 70 -22.49 -36.47 -50.37
C GLN A 70 -23.89 -35.90 -50.68
N GLY A 71 -24.37 -34.95 -49.79
CA GLY A 71 -25.68 -34.30 -50.02
C GLY A 71 -25.70 -33.26 -51.12
N ASN A 72 -24.56 -32.93 -51.73
CA ASN A 72 -24.50 -31.96 -52.83
C ASN A 72 -24.39 -32.59 -54.26
N ALA A 73 -24.59 -33.89 -54.38
CA ALA A 73 -24.36 -34.58 -55.68
C ALA A 73 -25.62 -34.90 -56.50
N GLU A 74 -26.84 -34.74 -56.06
CA GLU A 74 -28.02 -34.93 -56.82
C GLU A 74 -29.14 -33.95 -56.48
N GLY A 75 -29.31 -32.92 -57.27
CA GLY A 75 -30.49 -32.07 -57.30
C GLY A 75 -30.76 -31.55 -58.69
N PRO A 76 -31.93 -31.89 -59.31
CA PRO A 76 -32.32 -31.40 -60.63
C PRO A 76 -32.86 -29.99 -60.50
N GLY A 77 -32.41 -29.11 -61.37
CA GLY A 77 -33.10 -27.86 -61.63
C GLY A 77 -32.39 -26.60 -61.11
N ALA A 78 -31.82 -25.89 -62.11
CA ALA A 78 -31.44 -24.50 -61.97
C ALA A 78 -32.68 -23.66 -61.65
N GLY A 79 -33.03 -23.63 -60.38
CA GLY A 79 -33.89 -22.59 -59.82
C GLY A 79 -33.01 -21.44 -59.42
N THR A 80 -33.08 -20.35 -60.13
CA THR A 80 -32.56 -19.04 -59.71
C THR A 80 -33.23 -18.65 -58.41
N TYR A 81 -32.59 -18.98 -57.30
CA TYR A 81 -32.98 -18.38 -56.04
C TYR A 81 -32.59 -16.90 -56.11
N PRO A 82 -33.54 -15.95 -55.91
CA PRO A 82 -33.17 -14.56 -55.77
C PRO A 82 -32.20 -14.51 -54.61
N LEU A 83 -30.99 -14.04 -54.85
CA LEU A 83 -30.08 -13.60 -53.80
C LEU A 83 -30.80 -12.47 -53.04
N GLN A 84 -31.56 -12.88 -52.04
CA GLN A 84 -32.04 -11.93 -51.07
C GLN A 84 -30.76 -11.43 -50.36
N GLU A 85 -30.27 -10.30 -50.84
CA GLU A 85 -29.24 -9.53 -50.14
C GLU A 85 -29.74 -9.17 -48.75
N GLY A 86 -29.63 -10.12 -47.87
CA GLY A 86 -29.64 -9.90 -46.42
C GLY A 86 -28.36 -9.22 -45.96
N ALA A 87 -27.93 -8.20 -46.70
CA ALA A 87 -26.81 -7.33 -46.33
C ALA A 87 -27.26 -6.34 -45.25
N GLY A 88 -27.72 -6.86 -44.11
CA GLY A 88 -28.29 -5.96 -43.10
C GLY A 88 -27.89 -6.20 -41.65
N THR A 89 -27.22 -7.26 -41.25
CA THR A 89 -27.08 -7.52 -39.82
C THR A 89 -25.66 -7.85 -39.34
N TRP A 90 -24.75 -8.21 -40.20
CA TRP A 90 -23.39 -8.56 -39.76
C TRP A 90 -22.54 -7.34 -39.41
N ARG A 91 -22.65 -6.25 -40.15
CA ARG A 91 -21.95 -5.02 -39.86
C ARG A 91 -22.40 -4.40 -38.52
N GLY A 92 -23.70 -4.47 -38.21
CA GLY A 92 -24.25 -4.01 -36.93
C GLY A 92 -23.77 -4.85 -35.74
N ARG A 93 -23.70 -6.18 -35.91
CA ARG A 93 -23.24 -7.09 -34.83
C ARG A 93 -21.74 -6.89 -34.52
N ILE A 94 -20.90 -6.69 -35.53
CA ILE A 94 -19.46 -6.40 -35.33
C ILE A 94 -19.27 -5.02 -34.65
N PHE A 95 -20.12 -4.05 -34.99
CA PHE A 95 -20.10 -2.73 -34.36
C PHE A 95 -20.49 -2.79 -32.88
N VAL A 96 -21.56 -3.51 -32.57
CA VAL A 96 -22.01 -3.73 -31.18
C VAL A 96 -20.95 -4.48 -30.35
N VAL A 97 -20.32 -5.53 -30.92
CA VAL A 97 -19.25 -6.28 -30.23
C VAL A 97 -18.02 -5.41 -29.97
N LYS A 98 -17.62 -4.54 -30.88
CA LYS A 98 -16.50 -3.60 -30.68
C LYS A 98 -16.81 -2.59 -29.60
N TRP A 99 -18.03 -2.05 -29.56
CA TRP A 99 -18.45 -1.13 -28.51
C TRP A 99 -18.62 -1.82 -27.15
N ALA A 100 -19.10 -3.06 -27.13
CA ALA A 100 -19.18 -3.86 -25.91
C ALA A 100 -17.78 -4.18 -25.35
N ALA A 101 -16.82 -4.53 -26.23
CA ALA A 101 -15.43 -4.74 -25.83
C ALA A 101 -14.77 -3.45 -25.30
N ALA A 102 -14.98 -2.31 -25.97
CA ALA A 102 -14.48 -1.02 -25.51
C ALA A 102 -15.11 -0.61 -24.17
N ALA A 103 -16.42 -0.83 -24.00
CA ALA A 103 -17.12 -0.57 -22.75
C ALA A 103 -16.61 -1.46 -21.60
N SER A 104 -16.33 -2.75 -21.88
CA SER A 104 -15.78 -3.68 -20.89
C SER A 104 -14.38 -3.24 -20.43
N VAL A 105 -13.51 -2.83 -21.37
CA VAL A 105 -12.18 -2.30 -21.05
C VAL A 105 -12.29 -1.01 -20.25
N ALA A 106 -13.20 -0.11 -20.62
CA ALA A 106 -13.42 1.13 -19.90
C ALA A 106 -13.96 0.88 -18.48
N LEU A 107 -14.87 -0.10 -18.30
CA LEU A 107 -15.37 -0.51 -16.98
C LEU A 107 -14.27 -1.13 -16.11
N ILE A 108 -13.45 -2.03 -16.67
CA ILE A 108 -12.34 -2.64 -15.95
C ILE A 108 -11.30 -1.57 -15.56
N MET A 109 -10.97 -0.68 -16.49
CA MET A 109 -10.05 0.42 -16.23
C MET A 109 -10.62 1.41 -15.20
N GLY A 110 -11.90 1.75 -15.27
CA GLY A 110 -12.61 2.55 -14.28
C GLY A 110 -12.66 1.88 -12.91
N ALA A 111 -12.96 0.58 -12.85
CA ALA A 111 -12.93 -0.20 -11.62
C ALA A 111 -11.52 -0.27 -11.02
N TRP A 112 -10.49 -0.38 -11.85
CA TRP A 112 -9.09 -0.38 -11.42
C TRP A 112 -8.65 1.00 -10.90
N LEU A 113 -9.01 2.09 -11.59
CA LEU A 113 -8.73 3.46 -11.14
C LEU A 113 -9.46 3.84 -9.84
N LEU A 114 -10.66 3.29 -9.62
CA LEU A 114 -11.46 3.53 -8.42
C LEU A 114 -11.20 2.49 -7.32
N SER A 115 -10.31 1.51 -7.55
CA SER A 115 -10.08 0.40 -6.63
C SER A 115 -9.63 0.87 -5.24
N ASP A 116 -8.76 1.88 -5.16
CA ASP A 116 -8.30 2.42 -3.87
C ASP A 116 -9.47 3.03 -3.07
N PHE A 117 -10.43 3.69 -3.73
CA PHE A 117 -11.60 4.26 -3.08
C PHE A 117 -12.56 3.19 -2.52
N TRP A 118 -12.74 2.07 -3.24
CA TRP A 118 -13.64 0.97 -2.82
C TRP A 118 -13.00 0.01 -1.84
N LEU A 119 -11.70 -0.24 -1.97
CA LEU A 119 -10.98 -1.24 -1.19
C LEU A 119 -10.44 -0.69 0.13
N TYR A 120 -10.20 0.62 0.24
CA TYR A 120 -9.64 1.24 1.44
C TYR A 120 -10.63 2.17 2.13
N LYS A 121 -10.61 2.15 3.45
CA LYS A 121 -11.22 3.15 4.33
C LYS A 121 -10.13 4.11 4.77
N GLN A 122 -10.37 5.40 4.60
CA GLN A 122 -9.42 6.44 4.97
C GLN A 122 -9.85 7.10 6.29
N TYR A 123 -8.87 7.38 7.14
CA TYR A 123 -8.98 8.20 8.32
C TYR A 123 -8.04 9.38 8.12
N GLU A 124 -8.58 10.58 8.20
CA GLU A 124 -7.85 11.81 7.94
C GLU A 124 -7.92 12.70 9.16
N THR A 125 -6.87 13.50 9.35
CA THR A 125 -6.78 14.59 10.31
C THR A 125 -6.52 15.89 9.56
N GLY A 126 -7.22 16.95 9.97
CA GLY A 126 -6.93 18.30 9.55
C GLY A 126 -5.64 18.85 10.18
N TYR A 127 -5.33 20.09 9.84
CA TYR A 127 -4.25 20.82 10.48
C TYR A 127 -4.53 21.05 11.97
N GLY A 128 -3.52 20.87 12.82
CA GLY A 128 -3.65 20.99 14.29
C GLY A 128 -4.49 19.88 14.94
N GLU A 129 -5.07 18.95 14.18
CA GLU A 129 -5.90 17.87 14.70
C GLU A 129 -5.06 16.62 15.04
N ILE A 130 -5.35 16.04 16.22
CA ILE A 130 -4.81 14.74 16.62
C ILE A 130 -5.98 13.79 16.83
N ARG A 131 -5.90 12.58 16.25
CA ARG A 131 -6.98 11.61 16.31
C ARG A 131 -6.47 10.19 16.55
N THR A 132 -7.09 9.50 17.50
CA THR A 132 -6.79 8.08 17.74
C THR A 132 -7.85 7.19 17.08
N VAL A 133 -7.38 6.17 16.36
CA VAL A 133 -8.18 5.18 15.65
C VAL A 133 -7.83 3.80 16.19
N VAL A 134 -8.86 2.98 16.47
CA VAL A 134 -8.69 1.56 16.80
C VAL A 134 -8.94 0.75 15.54
N LEU A 135 -7.96 -0.09 15.19
CA LEU A 135 -8.00 -0.95 14.01
C LEU A 135 -8.77 -2.25 14.29
N PRO A 136 -9.17 -3.02 13.25
CA PRO A 136 -9.90 -4.28 13.41
C PRO A 136 -9.18 -5.35 14.24
N ASP A 137 -7.84 -5.31 14.28
CA ASP A 137 -6.99 -6.21 15.08
C ASP A 137 -6.77 -5.70 16.53
N SER A 138 -7.49 -4.67 16.94
CA SER A 138 -7.35 -3.96 18.22
C SER A 138 -6.01 -3.21 18.40
N SER A 139 -5.20 -3.05 17.36
CA SER A 139 -4.09 -2.10 17.35
C SER A 139 -4.61 -0.67 17.41
N ARG A 140 -3.86 0.24 18.03
CA ARG A 140 -4.19 1.67 18.09
C ARG A 140 -3.23 2.46 17.24
N VAL A 141 -3.79 3.42 16.50
CA VAL A 141 -3.01 4.38 15.70
C VAL A 141 -3.45 5.78 16.10
N THR A 142 -2.50 6.59 16.56
CA THR A 142 -2.73 8.01 16.83
C THR A 142 -2.15 8.79 15.67
N LEU A 143 -3.01 9.47 14.91
CA LEU A 143 -2.64 10.34 13.79
C LEU A 143 -2.31 11.72 14.30
N ASN A 144 -1.19 12.29 13.86
CA ASN A 144 -0.84 13.69 14.05
C ASN A 144 -1.57 14.57 13.02
N ALA A 145 -1.42 15.88 13.12
CA ALA A 145 -1.98 16.86 12.19
C ALA A 145 -1.63 16.54 10.73
N ASN A 146 -2.56 16.85 9.82
CA ASN A 146 -2.39 16.70 8.37
C ASN A 146 -1.86 15.31 7.98
N SER A 147 -2.59 14.26 8.39
CA SER A 147 -2.21 12.87 8.17
C SER A 147 -3.37 12.03 7.66
N THR A 148 -3.05 11.06 6.82
CA THR A 148 -4.02 10.13 6.24
C THR A 148 -3.56 8.70 6.48
N LEU A 149 -4.43 7.89 7.09
CA LEU A 149 -4.26 6.45 7.26
C LEU A 149 -5.30 5.71 6.42
N SER A 150 -4.85 4.88 5.50
CA SER A 150 -5.71 4.02 4.68
C SER A 150 -5.59 2.58 5.15
N ILE A 151 -6.72 1.97 5.47
CA ILE A 151 -6.81 0.56 5.90
C ILE A 151 -7.74 -0.21 4.96
N PRO A 152 -7.58 -1.53 4.76
CA PRO A 152 -8.52 -2.33 4.00
C PRO A 152 -9.94 -2.22 4.57
N ARG A 153 -10.93 -1.90 3.71
CA ARG A 153 -12.33 -1.66 4.12
C ARG A 153 -12.98 -2.88 4.74
N PHE A 154 -12.62 -4.07 4.28
CA PHE A 154 -13.20 -5.34 4.72
C PHE A 154 -12.36 -6.04 5.81
N GLY A 155 -11.51 -5.27 6.52
CA GLY A 155 -10.59 -5.80 7.52
C GLY A 155 -9.33 -6.38 6.92
N PHE A 156 -8.45 -6.87 7.79
CA PHE A 156 -7.21 -7.52 7.35
C PHE A 156 -7.53 -8.93 6.85
N GLY A 157 -7.21 -9.20 5.58
CA GLY A 157 -7.27 -10.55 5.02
C GLY A 157 -6.29 -11.49 5.72
N GLY A 158 -6.46 -12.80 5.53
CA GLY A 158 -5.59 -13.80 6.18
C GLY A 158 -4.10 -13.60 5.87
N GLY A 159 -3.27 -13.51 6.88
CA GLY A 159 -1.82 -13.56 6.82
C GLY A 159 -1.05 -12.25 6.94
N THR A 160 -1.59 -11.09 6.52
CA THR A 160 -0.87 -9.82 6.59
C THR A 160 -1.81 -8.66 6.89
N ARG A 161 -1.42 -7.81 7.86
CA ARG A 161 -2.15 -6.61 8.26
C ARG A 161 -1.47 -5.39 7.62
N GLU A 162 -1.92 -4.96 6.45
CA GLU A 162 -1.29 -3.86 5.71
C GLU A 162 -2.11 -2.57 5.81
N VAL A 163 -1.41 -1.46 6.06
CA VAL A 163 -1.95 -0.10 6.08
C VAL A 163 -1.06 0.84 5.29
N LYS A 164 -1.63 1.92 4.73
CA LYS A 164 -0.88 2.98 4.05
C LYS A 164 -0.94 4.24 4.91
N LEU A 165 0.18 4.93 5.10
CA LEU A 165 0.28 6.18 5.86
C LEU A 165 0.89 7.29 5.00
N LYS A 166 0.25 8.46 5.00
CA LYS A 166 0.81 9.75 4.58
C LYS A 166 0.70 10.71 5.77
N GLY A 167 1.76 11.42 6.13
CA GLY A 167 1.79 12.26 7.31
C GLY A 167 2.54 11.60 8.48
N GLU A 168 2.07 11.77 9.70
CA GLU A 168 2.72 11.25 10.91
C GLU A 168 1.71 10.50 11.79
N ALA A 169 2.11 9.32 12.27
CA ALA A 169 1.31 8.53 13.18
C ALA A 169 2.16 7.71 14.14
N GLU A 170 1.66 7.56 15.37
CA GLU A 170 2.13 6.57 16.32
C GLU A 170 1.30 5.29 16.19
N PHE A 171 1.96 4.17 16.14
CA PHE A 171 1.38 2.84 16.09
C PHE A 171 1.68 2.09 17.39
N ALA A 172 0.63 1.64 18.08
CA ALA A 172 0.70 0.66 19.15
C ALA A 172 0.09 -0.65 18.63
N VAL A 173 0.91 -1.44 17.96
CA VAL A 173 0.49 -2.68 17.28
C VAL A 173 0.37 -3.81 18.26
N LYS A 174 -0.81 -4.45 18.28
CA LYS A 174 -1.05 -5.62 19.11
C LYS A 174 -0.42 -6.88 18.48
N HIS A 175 0.32 -7.63 19.28
CA HIS A 175 0.81 -8.93 18.86
C HIS A 175 -0.34 -9.93 18.75
N THR A 176 -0.47 -10.60 17.62
CA THR A 176 -1.51 -11.60 17.35
C THR A 176 -1.00 -13.01 17.58
N THR A 177 -1.88 -13.92 17.96
CA THR A 177 -1.52 -15.32 18.26
C THR A 177 -1.02 -16.11 17.05
N ASP A 178 -1.42 -15.70 15.85
CA ASP A 178 -1.00 -16.26 14.57
C ASP A 178 0.32 -15.64 14.04
N HIS A 179 0.93 -14.73 14.81
CA HIS A 179 2.15 -14.00 14.44
C HIS A 179 2.04 -13.29 13.08
N SER A 180 0.83 -12.86 12.68
CA SER A 180 0.63 -12.14 11.43
C SER A 180 1.38 -10.82 11.44
N LYS A 181 2.07 -10.52 10.32
CA LYS A 181 2.86 -9.30 10.17
C LYS A 181 1.96 -8.10 10.03
N PHE A 182 2.32 -7.00 10.71
CA PHE A 182 1.74 -5.69 10.49
C PHE A 182 2.70 -4.87 9.63
N ILE A 183 2.20 -4.31 8.55
CA ILE A 183 2.99 -3.58 7.56
C ILE A 183 2.43 -2.18 7.39
N VAL A 184 3.29 -1.16 7.57
CA VAL A 184 2.99 0.21 7.19
C VAL A 184 3.74 0.54 5.91
N ARG A 185 3.02 1.03 4.90
CA ARG A 185 3.60 1.53 3.64
C ARG A 185 3.44 3.03 3.54
N THR A 186 4.49 3.68 3.09
CA THR A 186 4.52 5.13 2.86
C THR A 186 4.56 5.45 1.35
N PRO A 187 4.17 6.67 0.93
CA PRO A 187 4.20 7.09 -0.47
C PRO A 187 5.59 7.04 -1.11
N ASP A 188 6.65 7.29 -0.35
CA ASP A 188 8.05 7.24 -0.77
C ASP A 188 8.62 5.81 -0.80
N LYS A 189 7.70 4.78 -0.70
CA LYS A 189 8.01 3.36 -0.80
C LYS A 189 8.85 2.79 0.35
N LEU A 190 8.77 3.38 1.54
CA LEU A 190 9.25 2.75 2.76
C LEU A 190 8.23 1.71 3.24
N GLU A 191 8.72 0.52 3.55
CA GLU A 191 7.96 -0.55 4.17
C GLU A 191 8.46 -0.80 5.59
N VAL A 192 7.56 -0.64 6.56
CA VAL A 192 7.81 -0.86 8.00
C VAL A 192 7.07 -2.11 8.43
N ARG A 193 7.78 -3.16 8.84
CA ARG A 193 7.23 -4.46 9.26
C ARG A 193 7.44 -4.71 10.73
N VAL A 194 6.37 -5.10 11.42
CA VAL A 194 6.38 -5.44 12.84
C VAL A 194 5.48 -6.64 13.15
N LEU A 195 5.59 -7.19 14.34
CA LEU A 195 4.67 -8.22 14.87
C LEU A 195 3.80 -7.69 16.02
N GLY A 196 4.40 -6.88 16.91
CA GLY A 196 3.76 -6.28 18.07
C GLY A 196 4.72 -5.26 18.66
N THR A 197 4.55 -3.98 18.39
CA THR A 197 5.60 -2.96 18.50
C THR A 197 4.97 -1.60 18.69
N GLU A 198 5.61 -0.73 19.48
CA GLU A 198 5.26 0.68 19.60
C GLU A 198 6.29 1.54 18.87
N PHE A 199 5.86 2.27 17.85
CA PHE A 199 6.73 3.06 16.99
C PHE A 199 5.97 4.23 16.36
N ILE A 200 6.72 5.24 15.90
CA ILE A 200 6.20 6.39 15.15
C ILE A 200 6.72 6.30 13.73
N VAL A 201 5.85 6.59 12.77
CA VAL A 201 6.21 6.79 11.36
C VAL A 201 5.83 8.20 10.97
N TYR A 202 6.79 8.94 10.46
CA TYR A 202 6.62 10.22 9.77
C TYR A 202 6.92 10.00 8.29
N SER A 203 6.05 10.45 7.39
CA SER A 203 6.25 10.35 5.95
C SER A 203 5.59 11.52 5.23
N ARG A 204 6.41 12.46 4.77
CA ARG A 204 6.01 13.68 4.08
C ARG A 204 6.99 13.98 2.93
N GLU A 205 6.87 15.14 2.30
CA GLU A 205 7.64 15.52 1.11
C GLU A 205 9.17 15.44 1.28
N ARG A 206 9.69 15.69 2.49
CA ARG A 206 11.13 15.66 2.79
C ARG A 206 11.68 14.25 3.08
N GLY A 207 10.85 13.22 2.96
CA GLY A 207 11.19 11.81 3.19
C GLY A 207 10.46 11.22 4.39
N SER A 208 10.92 10.05 4.81
CA SER A 208 10.32 9.31 5.94
C SER A 208 11.26 9.15 7.10
N LYS A 209 10.68 9.08 8.31
CA LYS A 209 11.39 8.82 9.57
C LYS A 209 10.60 7.77 10.36
N VAL A 210 11.31 6.82 10.95
CA VAL A 210 10.73 5.82 11.85
C VAL A 210 11.45 5.89 13.18
N VAL A 211 10.69 5.98 14.28
CA VAL A 211 11.20 6.04 15.65
C VAL A 211 10.69 4.83 16.39
N LEU A 212 11.56 4.02 16.94
CA LEU A 212 11.18 2.79 17.65
C LEU A 212 11.21 3.00 19.15
N SER A 213 10.04 2.90 19.79
CA SER A 213 9.89 3.03 21.26
C SER A 213 10.00 1.67 21.95
N GLN A 214 9.29 0.63 21.46
CA GLN A 214 9.29 -0.70 22.07
C GLN A 214 9.13 -1.79 21.02
N GLY A 215 9.79 -2.94 21.21
CA GLY A 215 9.71 -4.11 20.34
C GLY A 215 10.79 -4.16 19.28
N SER A 216 10.45 -4.55 18.07
CA SER A 216 11.39 -4.66 16.94
C SER A 216 10.72 -4.25 15.64
N VAL A 217 11.44 -3.53 14.80
CA VAL A 217 11.02 -3.06 13.48
C VAL A 217 11.99 -3.54 12.43
N GLN A 218 11.45 -4.04 11.33
CA GLN A 218 12.19 -4.32 10.10
C GLN A 218 11.78 -3.30 9.03
N LEU A 219 12.76 -2.56 8.50
CA LEU A 219 12.57 -1.59 7.43
C LEU A 219 13.07 -2.13 6.10
N ARG A 220 12.39 -1.74 5.01
CA ARG A 220 12.83 -1.96 3.64
C ARG A 220 12.52 -0.75 2.78
N SER A 221 13.47 -0.31 1.97
CA SER A 221 13.23 0.66 0.89
C SER A 221 12.84 -0.12 -0.37
N LEU A 222 11.59 0.01 -0.82
CA LEU A 222 11.11 -0.68 -2.02
C LEU A 222 11.55 0.03 -3.32
N ASN A 223 12.41 1.06 -3.23
CA ASN A 223 13.05 1.71 -4.38
C ASN A 223 14.19 0.85 -4.95
N GLU A 224 14.70 -0.11 -4.19
CA GLU A 224 15.76 -1.03 -4.60
C GLU A 224 15.17 -2.34 -5.15
N LEU A 225 15.81 -2.94 -6.15
CA LEU A 225 15.41 -4.24 -6.73
C LEU A 225 15.51 -5.39 -5.73
N ASN A 226 16.52 -5.34 -4.83
CA ASN A 226 16.74 -6.32 -3.76
C ASN A 226 16.99 -5.60 -2.43
N PRO A 227 15.95 -5.04 -1.79
CA PRO A 227 16.12 -4.25 -0.59
C PRO A 227 16.62 -5.11 0.58
N LYS A 228 17.81 -4.79 1.10
CA LYS A 228 18.30 -5.40 2.32
C LYS A 228 17.48 -4.88 3.51
N PRO A 229 16.91 -5.77 4.33
CA PRO A 229 16.17 -5.34 5.50
C PRO A 229 17.09 -4.72 6.55
N MET A 230 16.69 -3.55 7.07
CA MET A 230 17.32 -2.90 8.21
C MET A 230 16.52 -3.22 9.47
N LEU A 231 17.18 -3.71 10.50
CA LEU A 231 16.55 -4.01 11.79
C LEU A 231 16.79 -2.86 12.76
N MET A 232 15.72 -2.45 13.47
CA MET A 232 15.77 -1.43 14.52
C MET A 232 15.59 -2.06 15.90
N LYS A 233 16.23 -1.46 16.90
CA LYS A 233 16.07 -1.74 18.33
C LYS A 233 15.43 -0.53 19.02
N PRO A 234 14.82 -0.69 20.20
CA PRO A 234 14.28 0.44 20.97
C PRO A 234 15.33 1.53 21.16
N GLY A 235 14.92 2.79 20.95
CA GLY A 235 15.81 3.95 20.94
C GLY A 235 16.38 4.31 19.56
N ASP A 236 16.20 3.48 18.54
CA ASP A 236 16.68 3.78 17.20
C ASP A 236 15.73 4.71 16.44
N VAL A 237 16.33 5.60 15.66
CA VAL A 237 15.67 6.51 14.70
C VAL A 237 16.25 6.22 13.31
N ALA A 238 15.41 5.74 12.43
CA ALA A 238 15.75 5.55 11.01
C ALA A 238 15.19 6.70 10.18
N THR A 239 15.97 7.21 9.23
CA THR A 239 15.54 8.25 8.30
C THR A 239 15.76 7.76 6.88
N MET A 240 14.76 7.92 6.02
CA MET A 240 14.85 7.68 4.60
C MET A 240 14.81 9.02 3.85
N SER A 241 15.84 9.29 3.06
CA SER A 241 15.91 10.47 2.21
C SER A 241 14.95 10.35 1.02
N THR A 242 14.71 11.46 0.32
CA THR A 242 13.92 11.49 -0.92
C THR A 242 14.53 10.63 -2.04
N GLN A 243 15.84 10.34 -1.96
CA GLN A 243 16.54 9.43 -2.89
C GLN A 243 16.40 7.95 -2.48
N GLY A 244 15.70 7.65 -1.37
CA GLY A 244 15.48 6.28 -0.88
C GLY A 244 16.60 5.72 -0.01
N THR A 245 17.62 6.52 0.35
CA THR A 245 18.71 6.07 1.22
C THR A 245 18.26 6.01 2.67
N LEU A 246 18.41 4.84 3.29
CA LEU A 246 18.10 4.58 4.71
C LEU A 246 19.35 4.81 5.57
N THR A 247 19.19 5.61 6.63
CA THR A 247 20.21 5.81 7.67
C THR A 247 19.63 5.49 9.04
N LEU A 248 20.43 4.91 9.92
CA LEU A 248 20.05 4.54 11.29
C LEU A 248 20.91 5.29 12.30
N LYS A 249 20.26 5.87 13.30
CA LYS A 249 20.93 6.52 14.44
C LYS A 249 20.28 6.05 15.73
N HIS A 250 21.05 5.91 16.80
CA HIS A 250 20.52 5.69 18.12
C HIS A 250 20.32 7.04 18.83
N SER A 251 19.15 7.26 19.42
CA SER A 251 18.82 8.48 20.15
C SER A 251 18.72 8.19 21.65
N ALA A 252 19.39 8.99 22.46
CA ALA A 252 19.32 8.87 23.92
C ALA A 252 17.94 9.23 24.49
N SER A 253 17.17 10.03 23.75
CA SER A 253 15.81 10.45 24.15
C SER A 253 14.89 10.43 22.93
N LEU A 254 13.67 9.91 23.11
CA LEU A 254 12.61 9.92 22.10
C LEU A 254 11.52 10.96 22.43
N SER A 255 11.67 11.73 23.49
CA SER A 255 10.65 12.67 23.98
C SER A 255 10.27 13.72 22.94
N ALA A 256 11.24 14.26 22.20
CA ALA A 256 10.99 15.22 21.14
C ALA A 256 10.10 14.65 20.02
N HIS A 257 10.26 13.36 19.71
CA HIS A 257 9.44 12.69 18.67
C HIS A 257 8.02 12.34 19.13
N GLN A 258 7.77 12.36 20.45
CA GLN A 258 6.47 12.01 21.06
C GLN A 258 5.71 13.23 21.58
N ALA A 259 6.34 14.40 21.66
CA ALA A 259 5.79 15.61 22.26
C ALA A 259 4.47 16.07 21.63
N TRP A 260 4.32 15.87 20.32
CA TRP A 260 3.12 16.25 19.57
C TRP A 260 1.84 15.58 20.11
N LYS A 261 1.92 14.38 20.71
CA LYS A 261 0.76 13.72 21.34
C LYS A 261 0.17 14.53 22.49
N GLN A 262 0.97 15.37 23.10
CA GLN A 262 0.57 16.29 24.17
C GLN A 262 0.35 17.72 23.65
N ARG A 263 0.28 17.89 22.33
CA ARG A 263 0.20 19.20 21.66
C ARG A 263 1.38 20.10 22.00
N LEU A 264 2.57 19.53 22.02
CA LEU A 264 3.82 20.24 22.28
C LEU A 264 4.77 20.07 21.09
N PHE A 265 5.48 21.14 20.76
CA PHE A 265 6.71 21.06 20.00
C PHE A 265 7.88 21.00 21.01
N MET A 266 8.73 20.03 20.87
CA MET A 266 9.97 19.94 21.64
C MET A 266 11.15 19.97 20.67
N PHE A 267 11.93 21.02 20.75
CA PHE A 267 13.10 21.25 19.92
C PHE A 267 14.38 21.01 20.72
N GLU A 268 15.32 20.30 20.14
CA GLU A 268 16.64 20.03 20.76
C GLU A 268 17.72 20.49 19.76
N ASN A 269 18.24 21.69 19.96
CA ASN A 269 19.25 22.30 19.08
C ASN A 269 18.78 22.29 17.59
N THR A 270 17.52 22.65 17.36
CA THR A 270 16.85 22.58 16.05
C THR A 270 17.01 23.88 15.29
N PRO A 271 17.42 23.90 14.00
CA PRO A 271 17.50 25.12 13.21
C PRO A 271 16.13 25.80 13.06
N VAL A 272 16.14 27.14 13.06
CA VAL A 272 14.90 27.95 12.92
C VAL A 272 14.19 27.64 11.60
N SER A 273 14.91 27.38 10.52
CA SER A 273 14.33 26.93 9.26
C SER A 273 13.56 25.61 9.38
N GLU A 274 14.05 24.67 10.19
CA GLU A 274 13.38 23.41 10.45
C GLU A 274 12.15 23.60 11.35
N ILE A 275 12.25 24.47 12.36
CA ILE A 275 11.12 24.85 13.21
C ILE A 275 10.02 25.50 12.39
N ALA A 276 10.35 26.45 11.51
CA ALA A 276 9.41 27.09 10.60
C ALA A 276 8.68 26.06 9.74
N TYR A 277 9.42 25.11 9.18
CA TYR A 277 8.86 24.03 8.39
C TYR A 277 7.87 23.16 9.19
N GLN A 278 8.23 22.73 10.40
CA GLN A 278 7.37 21.91 11.25
C GLN A 278 6.08 22.66 11.67
N ILE A 279 6.16 23.96 11.91
CA ILE A 279 4.98 24.81 12.19
C ILE A 279 4.10 24.85 10.95
N SER A 280 4.69 25.08 9.77
CA SER A 280 3.95 25.11 8.50
C SER A 280 3.20 23.79 8.24
N GLU A 281 3.86 22.66 8.41
CA GLU A 281 3.24 21.34 8.21
C GLU A 281 2.12 21.05 9.22
N HIS A 282 2.31 21.46 10.48
CA HIS A 282 1.36 21.16 11.54
C HIS A 282 0.08 22.00 11.43
N PHE A 283 0.23 23.29 11.12
CA PHE A 283 -0.90 24.24 11.11
C PHE A 283 -1.46 24.58 9.72
N GLY A 284 -0.78 24.19 8.65
CA GLY A 284 -1.19 24.55 7.28
C GLY A 284 -0.96 26.02 6.95
N VAL A 285 -0.02 26.65 7.62
CA VAL A 285 0.38 28.04 7.39
C VAL A 285 1.73 28.09 6.66
N ASN A 286 2.01 29.18 5.97
CA ASN A 286 3.31 29.40 5.36
C ASN A 286 4.20 30.21 6.30
N VAL A 287 5.30 29.60 6.81
CA VAL A 287 6.27 30.28 7.66
C VAL A 287 7.58 30.45 6.91
N VAL A 288 7.91 31.68 6.59
CA VAL A 288 9.10 32.06 5.79
C VAL A 288 10.13 32.72 6.70
N VAL A 289 11.37 32.24 6.69
CA VAL A 289 12.51 32.89 7.35
C VAL A 289 13.35 33.57 6.29
N THR A 290 13.37 34.90 6.25
CA THR A 290 14.03 35.67 5.18
C THR A 290 15.54 35.78 5.37
N ASP A 291 16.00 35.88 6.61
CA ASP A 291 17.42 35.97 6.94
C ASP A 291 18.06 34.59 7.04
N SER A 292 19.03 34.31 6.17
CA SER A 292 19.77 33.06 6.15
C SER A 292 20.60 32.79 7.41
N THR A 293 21.01 33.82 8.13
CA THR A 293 21.75 33.72 9.38
C THR A 293 20.79 33.29 10.50
N LEU A 294 19.62 33.90 10.56
CA LEU A 294 18.56 33.55 11.47
C LEU A 294 18.05 32.12 11.20
N ALA A 295 17.90 31.74 9.95
CA ALA A 295 17.46 30.40 9.55
C ALA A 295 18.36 29.27 10.10
N ARG A 296 19.66 29.52 10.23
CA ARG A 296 20.67 28.57 10.74
C ARG A 296 20.81 28.60 12.27
N ARG A 297 20.28 29.60 12.96
CA ARG A 297 20.32 29.63 14.45
C ARG A 297 19.52 28.44 14.96
N THR A 298 19.97 27.86 16.07
CA THR A 298 19.32 26.71 16.67
C THR A 298 18.62 27.09 17.95
N ILE A 299 17.47 26.47 18.21
CA ILE A 299 16.67 26.65 19.42
C ILE A 299 16.46 25.31 20.09
N GLY A 300 16.50 25.33 21.44
CA GLY A 300 16.04 24.24 22.30
C GLY A 300 14.94 24.76 23.20
N GLY A 301 13.91 23.92 23.43
CA GLY A 301 12.81 24.26 24.32
C GLY A 301 11.53 23.54 24.00
N THR A 302 10.53 23.70 24.85
CA THR A 302 9.19 23.12 24.67
C THR A 302 8.18 24.25 24.49
N PHE A 303 7.38 24.13 23.40
CA PHE A 303 6.40 25.13 23.00
C PHE A 303 5.02 24.49 22.90
N ASN A 304 4.00 25.24 23.29
CA ASN A 304 2.62 24.77 23.13
C ASN A 304 2.20 24.85 21.65
N ALA A 305 1.77 23.73 21.07
CA ALA A 305 1.37 23.61 19.66
C ALA A 305 -0.16 23.78 19.48
N SER A 306 -0.79 24.69 20.20
CA SER A 306 -2.23 24.95 20.10
C SER A 306 -2.60 25.98 19.04
N ASP A 307 -1.72 26.93 18.75
CA ASP A 307 -1.96 28.03 17.83
C ASP A 307 -0.63 28.52 17.23
N PRO A 308 -0.55 28.71 15.88
CA PRO A 308 0.68 29.12 15.20
C PRO A 308 1.15 30.51 15.65
N ALA A 309 0.23 31.47 15.87
CA ALA A 309 0.60 32.83 16.26
C ALA A 309 1.28 32.86 17.63
N ASN A 310 0.82 32.05 18.59
CA ASN A 310 1.45 31.93 19.90
C ASN A 310 2.85 31.32 19.83
N VAL A 311 3.05 30.26 19.05
CA VAL A 311 4.36 29.64 18.86
C VAL A 311 5.33 30.65 18.25
N LEU A 312 4.89 31.33 17.18
CA LEU A 312 5.70 32.31 16.45
C LEU A 312 6.03 33.55 17.30
N LYS A 313 5.10 33.98 18.16
CA LYS A 313 5.36 35.07 19.11
C LYS A 313 6.48 34.72 20.10
N VAL A 314 6.40 33.52 20.71
CA VAL A 314 7.46 33.07 21.63
C VAL A 314 8.80 32.94 20.91
N LEU A 315 8.80 32.42 19.67
CA LEU A 315 10.00 32.34 18.83
C LEU A 315 10.57 33.73 18.51
N SER A 316 9.72 34.70 18.19
CA SER A 316 10.10 36.11 18.00
C SER A 316 10.82 36.68 19.19
N ASP A 317 10.26 36.49 20.41
CA ASP A 317 10.85 36.97 21.64
C ASP A 317 12.23 36.31 21.93
N VAL A 318 12.32 34.98 21.79
CA VAL A 318 13.56 34.21 22.00
C VAL A 318 14.66 34.59 21.01
N LEU A 319 14.29 34.84 19.77
CA LEU A 319 15.23 35.13 18.67
C LEU A 319 15.59 36.63 18.60
N ASN A 320 14.86 37.49 19.27
CA ASN A 320 14.86 38.94 19.07
C ASN A 320 14.62 39.28 17.57
N ALA A 321 13.63 38.64 16.97
CA ALA A 321 13.27 38.75 15.58
C ALA A 321 11.88 39.38 15.43
N ARG A 322 11.57 39.93 14.27
CA ARG A 322 10.23 40.44 13.94
C ARG A 322 9.43 39.36 13.23
N VAL A 323 8.19 39.15 13.66
CA VAL A 323 7.22 38.32 12.94
C VAL A 323 6.15 39.22 12.34
N THR A 324 6.00 39.19 11.04
CA THR A 324 4.91 39.85 10.31
C THR A 324 3.92 38.81 9.82
N HIS A 325 2.63 39.10 9.99
CA HIS A 325 1.53 38.25 9.54
C HIS A 325 0.87 38.88 8.33
N SER A 326 0.71 38.11 7.28
CA SER A 326 -0.07 38.47 6.09
C SER A 326 -1.31 37.57 6.01
N PRO A 327 -2.49 38.15 5.74
CA PRO A 327 -3.69 37.36 5.57
C PRO A 327 -3.57 36.39 4.40
N PRO A 328 -4.48 35.40 4.29
CA PRO A 328 -4.43 34.40 3.25
C PRO A 328 -4.30 35.01 1.86
N GLY A 329 -3.30 34.54 1.08
CA GLY A 329 -3.13 34.88 -0.33
C GLY A 329 -4.09 34.11 -1.24
N GLU A 330 -3.80 34.08 -2.54
CA GLU A 330 -4.59 33.33 -3.54
C GLU A 330 -4.60 31.82 -3.28
N ASP A 331 -3.57 31.28 -2.62
CA ASP A 331 -3.43 29.89 -2.20
C ASP A 331 -4.21 29.55 -0.91
N GLY A 332 -4.85 30.52 -0.28
CA GLY A 332 -5.69 30.35 0.90
C GLY A 332 -4.91 30.09 2.20
N ALA A 333 -3.59 30.12 2.20
CA ALA A 333 -2.77 29.91 3.39
C ALA A 333 -2.35 31.26 4.02
N GLU A 334 -2.43 31.35 5.34
CA GLU A 334 -1.86 32.47 6.10
C GLU A 334 -0.33 32.43 6.01
N THR A 335 0.31 33.59 5.84
CA THR A 335 1.76 33.67 5.74
C THR A 335 2.34 34.45 6.93
N PHE A 336 3.31 33.85 7.60
CA PHE A 336 4.11 34.46 8.63
C PHE A 336 5.55 34.62 8.15
N VAL A 337 6.09 35.81 8.24
CA VAL A 337 7.47 36.09 7.84
C VAL A 337 8.27 36.41 9.10
N ILE A 338 9.34 35.65 9.34
CA ILE A 338 10.31 35.88 10.43
C ILE A 338 11.54 36.56 9.85
N ASP A 339 11.82 37.75 10.33
CA ASP A 339 12.93 38.57 9.88
C ASP A 339 13.79 39.04 11.06
N SER A 340 15.08 39.26 10.83
CA SER A 340 15.94 39.80 11.85
C SER A 340 15.55 41.26 12.20
N ASN A 341 15.58 41.64 13.48
CA ASN A 341 15.47 43.04 13.87
C ASN A 341 16.79 43.73 13.48
N HIS A 342 16.86 44.24 12.23
CA HIS A 342 17.91 45.18 11.89
C HIS A 342 17.58 46.53 12.56
N LEU A 343 18.27 46.83 13.68
CA LEU A 343 18.42 48.19 14.23
C LEU A 343 19.51 48.93 13.48
#